data_8fd77d3c1be808b5c247d9a124446574
#
_entry.id   8fd77d3c1be808b5c247d9a124446574
#
_cell.length_a   1.000
_cell.length_b   1.000
_cell.length_c   1.000
_cell.angle_alpha   90.00
_cell.angle_beta   90.00
_cell.angle_gamma   90.00
#
_symmetry.space_group_name_H-M   'P 1'
#
loop_
_entity.id
_entity.type
_entity.pdbx_description
1 polymer ?
#
loop_
_entity_poly.entity_id
_entity_poly.type
_entity_poly.pdbx_seq_one_letter_code
_entity_poly.pdbx_strand_id
1 'polypeptide(L)'
;MADKFDLVVIGAGPGGYEAAIEGVQKGMKVALVENRELGGTCLNRGCIPTKTIIHTAELYHELQSGPSIGLTVREPAVDMEMVQKRKDEVLEQLRKGIASLMKTNKISVYYGTGTILDREHVKVAVASGSSWIGPRRPKIES
;
A
#
# COMPACT_ATOMS: atom_id res chain seq x y z
N MET A 1 25.17 11.26 10.99
CA MET A 1 24.46 12.55 10.81
C MET A 1 22.99 12.25 10.57
N ALA A 2 22.08 12.98 11.19
CA ALA A 2 20.65 12.85 10.93
C ALA A 2 20.34 13.48 9.55
N ASP A 3 19.49 12.80 8.77
CA ASP A 3 19.00 13.36 7.51
C ASP A 3 18.05 14.53 7.79
N LYS A 4 18.13 15.58 6.95
CA LYS A 4 17.26 16.77 7.09
C LYS A 4 16.16 16.75 6.01
N PHE A 5 14.93 16.97 6.43
CA PHE A 5 13.75 17.05 5.59
C PHE A 5 12.91 18.27 5.96
N ASP A 6 12.17 18.80 5.01
CA ASP A 6 11.19 19.88 5.25
C ASP A 6 9.88 19.31 5.78
N LEU A 7 9.56 18.04 5.41
CA LEU A 7 8.37 17.33 5.84
C LEU A 7 8.69 15.86 6.12
N VAL A 8 8.26 15.38 7.27
CA VAL A 8 8.28 13.95 7.60
C VAL A 8 6.83 13.46 7.78
N VAL A 9 6.43 12.50 6.99
CA VAL A 9 5.10 11.88 7.07
C VAL A 9 5.23 10.51 7.72
N ILE A 10 4.47 10.26 8.79
CA ILE A 10 4.45 8.97 9.48
C ILE A 10 3.19 8.21 9.08
N GLY A 11 3.37 7.08 8.43
CA GLY A 11 2.33 6.23 7.86
C GLY A 11 2.15 6.44 6.36
N ALA A 12 2.26 5.35 5.59
CA ALA A 12 2.13 5.33 4.12
C ALA A 12 0.75 4.83 3.65
N GLY A 13 -0.30 5.07 4.42
CA GLY A 13 -1.69 4.89 3.96
C GLY A 13 -2.09 5.96 2.93
N PRO A 14 -3.35 5.95 2.43
CA PRO A 14 -3.79 6.87 1.37
C PRO A 14 -3.50 8.34 1.69
N GLY A 15 -3.82 8.82 2.89
CA GLY A 15 -3.53 10.19 3.28
C GLY A 15 -2.03 10.49 3.38
N GLY A 16 -1.20 9.51 3.79
CA GLY A 16 0.23 9.69 4.00
C GLY A 16 1.02 9.77 2.69
N TYR A 17 0.85 8.81 1.78
CA TYR A 17 1.61 8.85 0.53
C TYR A 17 1.15 10.01 -0.38
N GLU A 18 -0.14 10.38 -0.35
CA GLU A 18 -0.62 11.54 -1.09
C GLU A 18 -0.08 12.85 -0.51
N ALA A 19 -0.08 13.02 0.82
CA ALA A 19 0.53 14.18 1.48
C ALA A 19 2.03 14.30 1.16
N ALA A 20 2.74 13.17 1.10
CA ALA A 20 4.15 13.15 0.73
C ALA A 20 4.38 13.60 -0.72
N ILE A 21 3.55 13.16 -1.66
CA ILE A 21 3.60 13.58 -3.07
C ILE A 21 3.31 15.08 -3.19
N GLU A 22 2.24 15.55 -2.55
CA GLU A 22 1.87 16.97 -2.54
C GLU A 22 2.99 17.85 -1.95
N GLY A 23 3.64 17.38 -0.88
CA GLY A 23 4.80 18.08 -0.29
C GLY A 23 5.93 18.26 -1.30
N VAL A 24 6.27 17.21 -2.05
CA VAL A 24 7.31 17.31 -3.09
C VAL A 24 6.89 18.22 -4.23
N GLN A 25 5.62 18.20 -4.65
CA GLN A 25 5.11 19.10 -5.69
C GLN A 25 5.19 20.58 -5.28
N LYS A 26 5.17 20.85 -3.97
CA LYS A 26 5.38 22.19 -3.39
C LYS A 26 6.87 22.52 -3.16
N GLY A 27 7.78 21.69 -3.64
CA GLY A 27 9.22 21.91 -3.56
C GLY A 27 9.88 21.47 -2.26
N MET A 28 9.16 20.75 -1.39
CA MET A 28 9.70 20.24 -0.13
C MET A 28 10.57 18.98 -0.32
N LYS A 29 11.59 18.83 0.48
CA LYS A 29 12.30 17.55 0.66
C LYS A 29 11.53 16.70 1.66
N VAL A 30 11.01 15.55 1.22
CA VAL A 30 10.05 14.76 2.00
C VAL A 30 10.60 13.39 2.38
N ALA A 31 10.39 13.00 3.64
CA ALA A 31 10.52 11.63 4.12
C ALA A 31 9.14 11.02 4.41
N LEU A 32 8.98 9.74 4.09
CA LEU A 32 7.81 8.93 4.42
C LEU A 32 8.24 7.75 5.26
N VAL A 33 7.65 7.59 6.44
CA VAL A 33 7.96 6.50 7.37
C VAL A 33 6.81 5.51 7.41
N GLU A 34 7.09 4.22 7.20
CA GLU A 34 6.09 3.15 7.24
C GLU A 34 6.64 1.93 7.98
N ASN A 35 5.84 1.37 8.89
CA ASN A 35 6.27 0.22 9.69
C ASN A 35 5.80 -1.13 9.15
N ARG A 36 4.99 -1.15 8.12
CA ARG A 36 4.47 -2.35 7.46
C ARG A 36 4.62 -2.25 5.95
N GLU A 37 3.50 -2.23 5.22
CA GLU A 37 3.49 -2.16 3.76
C GLU A 37 2.94 -0.81 3.28
N LEU A 38 3.52 -0.30 2.19
CA LEU A 38 2.98 0.88 1.50
C LEU A 38 1.51 0.67 1.12
N GLY A 39 0.72 1.74 1.21
CA GLY A 39 -0.72 1.72 0.96
C GLY A 39 -1.56 1.55 2.23
N GLY A 40 -0.94 1.25 3.38
CA GLY A 40 -1.60 1.17 4.69
C GLY A 40 -2.71 0.12 4.74
N THR A 41 -3.62 0.30 5.70
CA THR A 41 -4.72 -0.65 5.93
C THR A 41 -5.69 -0.73 4.76
N CYS A 42 -6.03 0.37 4.14
CA CYS A 42 -6.99 0.41 3.03
C CYS A 42 -6.55 -0.50 1.87
N LEU A 43 -5.33 -0.35 1.40
CA LEU A 43 -4.81 -1.16 0.29
C LEU A 43 -4.62 -2.61 0.71
N ASN A 44 -4.00 -2.86 1.86
CA ASN A 44 -3.50 -4.19 2.19
C ASN A 44 -4.50 -5.08 2.94
N ARG A 45 -5.45 -4.50 3.71
CA ARG A 45 -6.33 -5.25 4.64
C ARG A 45 -7.77 -4.74 4.67
N GLY A 46 -8.10 -3.73 3.88
CA GLY A 46 -9.41 -3.07 3.92
C GLY A 46 -10.06 -2.97 2.54
N CYS A 47 -10.03 -1.78 1.97
CA CYS A 47 -10.81 -1.41 0.78
C CYS A 47 -10.53 -2.30 -0.43
N ILE A 48 -9.27 -2.51 -0.77
CA ILE A 48 -8.90 -3.20 -2.01
C ILE A 48 -9.16 -4.71 -1.95
N PRO A 49 -8.71 -5.46 -0.92
CA PRO A 49 -9.04 -6.87 -0.83
C PRO A 49 -10.54 -7.12 -0.78
N THR A 50 -11.28 -6.31 -0.04
CA THR A 50 -12.75 -6.41 0.05
C THR A 50 -13.39 -6.21 -1.32
N LYS A 51 -13.06 -5.13 -2.03
CA LYS A 51 -13.61 -4.86 -3.37
C LYS A 51 -13.25 -5.94 -4.40
N THR A 52 -12.04 -6.49 -4.33
CA THR A 52 -11.61 -7.56 -5.23
C THR A 52 -12.45 -8.82 -5.05
N ILE A 53 -12.77 -9.18 -3.80
CA ILE A 53 -13.60 -10.35 -3.48
C ILE A 53 -15.06 -10.09 -3.84
N ILE A 54 -15.60 -8.91 -3.49
CA ILE A 54 -16.99 -8.53 -3.80
C ILE A 54 -17.23 -8.58 -5.31
N HIS A 55 -16.31 -8.09 -6.13
CA HIS A 55 -16.43 -8.14 -7.58
C HIS A 55 -16.67 -9.57 -8.11
N THR A 56 -15.97 -10.57 -7.56
CA THR A 56 -16.22 -11.98 -7.94
C THR A 56 -17.62 -12.43 -7.49
N ALA A 57 -18.07 -12.02 -6.32
CA ALA A 57 -19.41 -12.36 -5.82
C ALA A 57 -20.53 -11.71 -6.65
N GLU A 58 -20.33 -10.47 -7.10
CA GLU A 58 -21.26 -9.75 -7.96
C GLU A 58 -21.38 -10.46 -9.32
N LEU A 59 -20.26 -10.79 -9.96
CA LEU A 59 -20.27 -11.55 -11.22
C LEU A 59 -20.97 -12.91 -11.08
N TYR A 60 -20.71 -13.63 -9.98
CA TYR A 60 -21.38 -14.88 -9.70
C TYR A 60 -22.91 -14.72 -9.58
N HIS A 61 -23.33 -13.68 -8.86
CA HIS A 61 -24.76 -13.35 -8.73
C HIS A 61 -25.39 -12.96 -10.06
N GLU A 62 -24.71 -12.18 -10.89
CA GLU A 62 -25.18 -11.83 -12.24
C GLU A 62 -25.34 -13.06 -13.13
N LEU A 63 -24.41 -14.03 -13.07
CA LEU A 63 -24.51 -15.29 -13.80
C LEU A 63 -25.74 -16.11 -13.40
N GLN A 64 -26.10 -16.10 -12.11
CA GLN A 64 -27.32 -16.77 -11.62
C GLN A 64 -28.61 -16.09 -12.14
N SER A 65 -28.59 -14.79 -12.32
CA SER A 65 -29.70 -13.99 -12.86
C SER A 65 -29.76 -14.00 -14.39
N GLY A 66 -28.75 -14.53 -15.06
CA GLY A 66 -28.56 -14.53 -16.50
C GLY A 66 -29.74 -15.08 -17.33
N PRO A 67 -30.45 -16.16 -16.92
CA PRO A 67 -31.57 -16.72 -17.68
C PRO A 67 -32.68 -15.71 -17.96
N SER A 68 -32.89 -14.73 -17.09
CA SER A 68 -33.90 -13.68 -17.26
C SER A 68 -33.63 -12.74 -18.44
N ILE A 69 -32.37 -12.67 -18.89
CA ILE A 69 -31.92 -11.83 -20.01
C ILE A 69 -31.36 -12.65 -21.17
N GLY A 70 -31.62 -13.97 -21.18
CA GLY A 70 -31.20 -14.87 -22.26
C GLY A 70 -29.77 -15.41 -22.13
N LEU A 71 -29.07 -15.16 -21.03
CA LEU A 71 -27.73 -15.69 -20.75
C LEU A 71 -27.86 -17.00 -19.96
N THR A 72 -27.47 -18.13 -20.57
CA THR A 72 -27.47 -19.43 -19.88
C THR A 72 -26.07 -19.88 -19.58
N VAL A 73 -25.78 -20.08 -18.30
CA VAL A 73 -24.51 -20.64 -17.81
C VAL A 73 -24.83 -21.94 -17.08
N ARG A 74 -24.14 -23.01 -17.46
CA ARG A 74 -24.26 -24.31 -16.78
C ARG A 74 -23.35 -24.36 -15.56
N GLU A 75 -23.93 -24.62 -14.40
CA GLU A 75 -23.23 -24.88 -13.13
C GLU A 75 -22.09 -23.91 -12.82
N PRO A 76 -22.37 -22.60 -12.68
CA PRO A 76 -21.35 -21.65 -12.31
C PRO A 76 -20.81 -22.00 -10.91
N ALA A 77 -19.48 -22.07 -10.77
CA ALA A 77 -18.83 -22.37 -9.50
C ALA A 77 -17.80 -21.31 -9.16
N VAL A 78 -17.52 -21.13 -7.88
CA VAL A 78 -16.49 -20.22 -7.38
C VAL A 78 -15.29 -21.02 -6.89
N ASP A 79 -14.13 -20.76 -7.48
CA ASP A 79 -12.85 -21.27 -6.99
C ASP A 79 -12.23 -20.24 -6.03
N MET A 80 -12.33 -20.50 -4.73
CA MET A 80 -11.84 -19.59 -3.70
C MET A 80 -10.32 -19.45 -3.67
N GLU A 81 -9.57 -20.47 -4.11
CA GLU A 81 -8.11 -20.38 -4.21
C GLU A 81 -7.71 -19.36 -5.28
N MET A 82 -8.37 -19.44 -6.44
CA MET A 82 -8.16 -18.47 -7.53
C MET A 82 -8.62 -17.05 -7.15
N VAL A 83 -9.70 -16.91 -6.39
CA VAL A 83 -10.17 -15.61 -5.88
C VAL A 83 -9.10 -14.99 -4.96
N GLN A 84 -8.54 -15.77 -4.03
CA GLN A 84 -7.49 -15.30 -3.13
C GLN A 84 -6.22 -14.94 -3.90
N LYS A 85 -5.80 -15.79 -4.84
CA LYS A 85 -4.64 -15.53 -5.69
C LYS A 85 -4.79 -14.21 -6.46
N ARG A 86 -5.94 -14.01 -7.12
CA ARG A 86 -6.24 -12.76 -7.82
C ARG A 86 -6.18 -11.55 -6.88
N LYS A 87 -6.75 -11.66 -5.68
CA LYS A 87 -6.68 -10.59 -4.67
C LYS A 87 -5.22 -10.25 -4.36
N ASP A 88 -4.37 -11.24 -4.10
CA ASP A 88 -2.95 -11.02 -3.77
C ASP A 88 -2.17 -10.39 -4.92
N GLU A 89 -2.44 -10.80 -6.16
CA GLU A 89 -1.85 -10.19 -7.36
C GLU A 89 -2.22 -8.70 -7.49
N VAL A 90 -3.49 -8.34 -7.26
CA VAL A 90 -3.95 -6.94 -7.28
C VAL A 90 -3.25 -6.12 -6.20
N LEU A 91 -3.16 -6.64 -4.98
CA LEU A 91 -2.47 -5.95 -3.88
C LEU A 91 -0.99 -5.72 -4.19
N GLU A 92 -0.31 -6.72 -4.73
CA GLU A 92 1.10 -6.64 -5.09
C GLU A 92 1.33 -5.60 -6.20
N GLN A 93 0.48 -5.59 -7.22
CA GLN A 93 0.56 -4.61 -8.30
C GLN A 93 0.40 -3.18 -7.78
N LEU A 94 -0.56 -2.94 -6.89
CA LEU A 94 -0.82 -1.62 -6.33
C LEU A 94 0.31 -1.17 -5.39
N ARG A 95 0.87 -2.07 -4.56
CA ARG A 95 2.05 -1.78 -3.73
C ARG A 95 3.25 -1.35 -4.57
N LYS A 96 3.51 -2.08 -5.67
CA LYS A 96 4.57 -1.72 -6.63
C LYS A 96 4.32 -0.36 -7.26
N GLY A 97 3.06 -0.05 -7.58
CA GLY A 97 2.67 1.26 -8.11
C GLY A 97 3.00 2.39 -7.14
N ILE A 98 2.63 2.27 -5.86
CA ILE A 98 2.95 3.27 -4.83
C ILE A 98 4.47 3.39 -4.65
N ALA A 99 5.20 2.28 -4.58
CA ALA A 99 6.66 2.30 -4.46
C ALA A 99 7.32 3.04 -5.64
N SER A 100 6.80 2.82 -6.86
CA SER A 100 7.26 3.53 -8.06
C SER A 100 6.97 5.03 -7.97
N LEU A 101 5.78 5.42 -7.49
CA LEU A 101 5.43 6.84 -7.28
C LEU A 101 6.37 7.50 -6.27
N MET A 102 6.68 6.84 -5.15
CA MET A 102 7.63 7.36 -4.16
C MET A 102 9.01 7.60 -4.79
N LYS A 103 9.49 6.63 -5.56
CA LYS A 103 10.79 6.72 -6.24
C LYS A 103 10.81 7.83 -7.29
N THR A 104 9.79 7.92 -8.14
CA THR A 104 9.69 8.94 -9.19
C THR A 104 9.64 10.35 -8.62
N ASN A 105 8.93 10.53 -7.51
CA ASN A 105 8.85 11.81 -6.80
C ASN A 105 10.05 12.06 -5.85
N LYS A 106 11.06 11.19 -5.84
CA LYS A 106 12.27 11.32 -4.99
C LYS A 106 11.94 11.42 -3.49
N ILE A 107 10.86 10.78 -3.05
CA ILE A 107 10.49 10.69 -1.65
C ILE A 107 11.37 9.65 -0.96
N SER A 108 12.01 10.02 0.15
CA SER A 108 12.81 9.10 0.95
C SER A 108 11.90 8.23 1.81
N VAL A 109 11.80 6.94 1.51
CA VAL A 109 10.97 6.00 2.28
C VAL A 109 11.82 5.29 3.32
N TYR A 110 11.44 5.43 4.60
CA TYR A 110 12.04 4.77 5.74
C TYR A 110 11.11 3.70 6.30
N TYR A 111 11.60 2.47 6.38
CA TYR A 111 10.83 1.36 6.93
C TYR A 111 11.13 1.15 8.40
N GLY A 112 10.15 1.41 9.24
CA GLY A 112 10.26 1.29 10.68
C GLY A 112 9.17 2.07 11.41
N THR A 113 9.19 2.00 12.74
CA THR A 113 8.26 2.76 13.57
C THR A 113 8.80 4.18 13.79
N GLY A 114 8.08 5.16 13.30
CA GLY A 114 8.34 6.58 13.51
C GLY A 114 7.84 7.03 14.88
N THR A 115 8.69 7.73 15.64
CA THR A 115 8.33 8.36 16.91
C THR A 115 8.73 9.82 16.88
N ILE A 116 7.80 10.71 17.14
CA ILE A 116 8.08 12.14 17.30
C ILE A 116 8.77 12.34 18.65
N LEU A 117 10.00 12.83 18.63
CA LEU A 117 10.76 13.14 19.85
C LEU A 117 10.49 14.56 20.32
N ASP A 118 10.47 15.50 19.40
CA ASP A 118 10.19 16.91 19.64
C ASP A 118 9.67 17.59 18.35
N ARG A 119 9.65 18.93 18.31
CA ARG A 119 9.13 19.68 17.15
C ARG A 119 9.95 19.53 15.87
N GLU A 120 11.20 19.09 15.97
CA GLU A 120 12.13 19.05 14.86
C GLU A 120 12.70 17.65 14.60
N HIS A 121 12.46 16.67 15.50
CA HIS A 121 13.06 15.34 15.41
C HIS A 121 12.05 14.20 15.40
N VAL A 122 12.22 13.32 14.41
CA VAL A 122 11.53 12.04 14.33
C VAL A 122 12.57 10.92 14.37
N LYS A 123 12.41 10.01 15.32
CA LYS A 123 13.20 8.79 15.42
C LYS A 123 12.50 7.68 14.63
N VAL A 124 13.26 6.95 13.81
CA VAL A 124 12.75 5.75 13.11
C VAL A 124 13.45 4.52 13.67
N ALA A 125 12.70 3.69 14.39
CA ALA A 125 13.18 2.40 14.88
C ALA A 125 12.91 1.32 13.81
N VAL A 126 13.98 0.75 13.26
CA VAL A 126 13.87 -0.36 12.29
C VAL A 126 13.51 -1.63 13.04
N ALA A 127 12.40 -2.29 12.69
CA ALA A 127 12.03 -3.56 13.27
C ALA A 127 13.09 -4.63 12.91
N SER A 128 13.77 -5.16 13.92
CA SER A 128 14.62 -6.33 13.77
C SER A 128 13.72 -7.53 13.52
N GLY A 129 13.67 -8.05 12.29
CA GLY A 129 13.02 -9.34 12.00
C GLY A 129 11.96 -9.38 10.91
N SER A 130 11.63 -8.30 10.22
CA SER A 130 10.74 -8.41 9.06
C SER A 130 11.53 -8.81 7.80
N SER A 131 11.17 -9.95 7.20
CA SER A 131 11.60 -10.33 5.85
C SER A 131 10.97 -9.35 4.86
N TRP A 132 11.76 -8.37 4.44
CA TRP A 132 11.30 -7.34 3.52
C TRP A 132 11.83 -7.64 2.11
N ILE A 133 10.93 -7.62 1.12
CA ILE A 133 11.27 -7.71 -0.30
C ILE A 133 11.18 -6.29 -0.87
N GLY A 134 12.29 -5.58 -0.89
CA GLY A 134 12.41 -4.24 -1.46
C GLY A 134 13.86 -3.73 -1.52
N PRO A 135 14.17 -2.60 -2.20
CA PRO A 135 15.53 -2.12 -2.36
C PRO A 135 16.22 -1.86 -1.02
N ARG A 136 17.52 -2.09 -0.98
CA ARG A 136 18.37 -2.10 0.23
C ARG A 136 18.10 -0.92 1.16
N ARG A 137 17.99 -1.23 2.46
CA ARG A 137 17.85 -0.27 3.58
C ARG A 137 18.88 0.85 3.45
N PRO A 138 18.51 2.14 3.56
CA PRO A 138 19.47 3.13 3.96
C PRO A 138 19.96 2.78 5.38
N LYS A 139 21.27 2.75 5.59
CA LYS A 139 21.86 2.59 6.93
C LYS A 139 21.52 3.86 7.73
N ILE A 140 20.65 3.71 8.70
CA ILE A 140 20.48 4.71 9.77
C ILE A 140 21.35 4.21 10.91
N GLU A 141 22.44 4.90 11.20
CA GLU A 141 23.23 4.64 12.38
C GLU A 141 22.42 5.09 13.61
N SER A 142 22.43 4.22 14.62
CA SER A 142 21.74 4.37 15.91
C SER A 142 22.33 5.49 16.76
#